data_a9cec8dc3678ae2fb14560a770890f45
#
_entry.id   a9cec8dc3678ae2fb14560a770890f45
#
_cell.length_a   1.000
_cell.length_b   1.000
_cell.length_c   1.000
_cell.angle_alpha   90.00
_cell.angle_beta   90.00
_cell.angle_gamma   90.00
#
_symmetry.space_group_name_H-M   'P 1'
#
loop_
_entity.id
_entity.type
_entity.pdbx_description
1 polymer ?
#
loop_
_entity_poly.entity_id
_entity_poly.type
_entity_poly.pdbx_seq_one_letter_code
_entity_poly.pdbx_strand_id
1 'polypeptide(L)'
;MKNKNLINIILLISLVFFTTILLGQESSENKKIAQTGFQFLTVGTDARATALGEAYTTVEGSSNSLFYNPAGLARLNSFVDISLNRMEWIGDINYLSGTVGFNLEDGKYGIMGISFSYIDYGEFQFTRVANVDKGYEDIDGFSQPYSFSLGLGYAKELSDKFSVGGQVKYVKQHLGDSYLPVEVFDTSGNSTGWEISEDNIKNYALGVLAFDFGTLYKTGYKSLTFGMSVRNFAQELTYEKEGFQLPLVFRIGISMDLMDFYEELKDNHKFMLRIDAAHPRSHPEYIAVGAEYIFMNMVSLRAGYVTGQDLYDFTAGFGIKQFGFELNYAYTPYIEFSDVHRLSLGFAL
;
A
#
# COMPACT_ATOMS: atom_id res chain seq x y z
N MET A 1 14.99 37.17 20.28
CA MET A 1 15.70 36.45 19.20
C MET A 1 15.00 35.15 18.75
N LYS A 2 14.21 34.46 19.59
CA LYS A 2 13.52 33.19 19.26
C LYS A 2 12.48 33.27 18.13
N ASN A 3 11.73 34.39 17.99
CA ASN A 3 10.69 34.50 16.97
C ASN A 3 11.21 34.68 15.53
N LYS A 4 12.42 35.22 15.32
CA LYS A 4 12.97 35.38 13.96
C LYS A 4 13.32 34.05 13.30
N ASN A 5 13.78 33.06 14.08
CA ASN A 5 14.13 31.74 13.53
C ASN A 5 12.88 30.95 13.12
N LEU A 6 11.77 31.10 13.88
CA LEU A 6 10.50 30.45 13.55
C LEU A 6 9.92 31.02 12.24
N ILE A 7 9.94 32.33 12.07
CA ILE A 7 9.48 33.00 10.84
C ILE A 7 10.33 32.57 9.63
N ASN A 8 11.64 32.44 9.81
CA ASN A 8 12.54 31.97 8.74
C ASN A 8 12.29 30.51 8.38
N ILE A 9 11.98 29.65 9.33
CA ILE A 9 11.64 28.23 9.08
C ILE A 9 10.30 28.13 8.35
N ILE A 10 9.29 28.89 8.77
CA ILE A 10 7.97 28.93 8.11
C ILE A 10 8.12 29.48 6.68
N LEU A 11 8.92 30.52 6.48
CA LEU A 11 9.24 31.06 5.16
C LEU A 11 10.01 30.05 4.28
N LEU A 12 10.94 29.30 4.85
CA LEU A 12 11.67 28.26 4.10
C LEU A 12 10.75 27.12 3.71
N ILE A 13 9.86 26.67 4.60
CA ILE A 13 8.86 25.65 4.32
C ILE A 13 7.87 26.14 3.27
N SER A 14 7.39 27.39 3.37
CA SER A 14 6.48 27.97 2.38
C SER A 14 7.17 28.17 1.02
N LEU A 15 8.46 28.47 0.98
CA LEU A 15 9.22 28.60 -0.25
C LEU A 15 9.43 27.24 -0.93
N VAL A 16 9.71 26.20 -0.17
CA VAL A 16 9.80 24.82 -0.68
C VAL A 16 8.45 24.35 -1.20
N PHE A 17 7.35 24.65 -0.50
CA PHE A 17 5.98 24.34 -0.97
C PHE A 17 5.63 25.10 -2.27
N PHE A 18 6.03 26.36 -2.39
CA PHE A 18 5.73 27.17 -3.58
C PHE A 18 6.55 26.72 -4.79
N THR A 19 7.80 26.28 -4.60
CA THR A 19 8.64 25.75 -5.69
C THR A 19 8.19 24.38 -6.17
N THR A 20 7.62 23.51 -5.32
CA THR A 20 7.08 22.22 -5.74
C THR A 20 5.79 22.35 -6.56
N ILE A 21 4.95 23.35 -6.27
CA ILE A 21 3.77 23.67 -7.09
C ILE A 21 4.15 24.18 -8.48
N LEU A 22 5.26 24.93 -8.59
CA LEU A 22 5.73 25.46 -9.88
C LEU A 22 6.47 24.43 -10.74
N LEU A 23 7.05 23.38 -10.14
CA LEU A 23 7.74 22.31 -10.87
C LEU A 23 6.84 21.15 -11.27
N GLY A 24 5.58 21.14 -10.81
CA GLY A 24 4.58 20.12 -11.14
C GLY A 24 3.83 20.33 -12.45
N GLN A 25 4.09 21.42 -13.18
CA GLN A 25 3.52 21.65 -14.51
C GLN A 25 4.55 21.35 -15.60
N GLU A 26 4.22 20.35 -16.40
CA GLU A 26 4.81 19.88 -17.66
C GLU A 26 5.72 18.65 -17.57
N SER A 27 5.09 17.51 -17.78
CA SER A 27 5.59 16.55 -18.76
C SER A 27 4.44 15.70 -19.29
N SER A 28 3.84 16.12 -20.38
CA SER A 28 2.82 15.36 -21.10
C SER A 28 3.42 14.34 -22.08
N GLU A 29 4.65 13.90 -21.88
CA GLU A 29 5.30 12.93 -22.74
C GLU A 29 5.58 11.62 -21.97
N ASN A 30 4.94 10.54 -22.42
CA ASN A 30 5.12 9.15 -21.98
C ASN A 30 4.66 8.88 -20.51
N LYS A 31 3.37 9.06 -20.24
CA LYS A 31 2.80 8.51 -19.00
C LYS A 31 3.06 7.00 -18.97
N LYS A 32 3.81 6.54 -17.98
CA LYS A 32 4.02 5.12 -17.68
C LYS A 32 2.69 4.55 -17.20
N ILE A 33 1.80 4.11 -18.09
CA ILE A 33 0.48 3.60 -17.74
C ILE A 33 0.41 2.13 -18.10
N ALA A 34 -0.14 1.31 -17.19
CA ALA A 34 -0.50 -0.09 -17.44
C ALA A 34 0.66 -1.03 -17.86
N GLN A 35 1.89 -0.77 -17.41
CA GLN A 35 3.07 -1.60 -17.73
C GLN A 35 3.30 -2.74 -16.74
N THR A 36 2.45 -2.88 -15.70
CA THR A 36 2.62 -3.88 -14.64
C THR A 36 1.31 -4.59 -14.35
N GLY A 37 1.41 -5.86 -13.96
CA GLY A 37 0.31 -6.63 -13.39
C GLY A 37 0.28 -6.54 -11.86
N PHE A 38 -0.59 -7.30 -11.20
CA PHE A 38 -0.69 -7.40 -9.74
C PHE A 38 -0.90 -6.05 -9.05
N GLN A 39 -1.71 -5.17 -9.64
CA GLN A 39 -1.95 -3.80 -9.18
C GLN A 39 -2.51 -3.71 -7.75
N PHE A 40 -3.13 -4.78 -7.24
CA PHE A 40 -3.59 -4.84 -5.85
C PHE A 40 -2.49 -4.59 -4.81
N LEU A 41 -1.21 -4.81 -5.18
CA LEU A 41 -0.05 -4.54 -4.32
C LEU A 41 0.26 -3.05 -4.15
N THR A 42 -0.36 -2.18 -4.94
CA THR A 42 -0.18 -0.72 -4.84
C THR A 42 -1.17 -0.06 -3.90
N VAL A 43 -2.25 -0.75 -3.57
CA VAL A 43 -3.35 -0.20 -2.77
C VAL A 43 -3.02 -0.28 -1.28
N GLY A 44 -2.97 0.86 -0.62
CA GLY A 44 -2.77 0.95 0.82
C GLY A 44 -4.00 0.48 1.60
N THR A 45 -3.83 -0.47 2.52
CA THR A 45 -4.90 -1.04 3.34
C THR A 45 -4.91 -0.54 4.77
N ASP A 46 -3.76 -0.13 5.31
CA ASP A 46 -3.64 0.40 6.67
C ASP A 46 -4.24 1.81 6.76
N ALA A 47 -5.23 1.98 7.63
CA ALA A 47 -5.93 3.24 7.83
C ALA A 47 -4.99 4.36 8.33
N ARG A 48 -4.01 4.05 9.19
CA ARG A 48 -3.04 5.06 9.65
C ARG A 48 -2.18 5.58 8.51
N ALA A 49 -1.66 4.68 7.68
CA ALA A 49 -0.79 5.06 6.56
C ALA A 49 -1.57 5.83 5.49
N THR A 50 -2.76 5.37 5.14
CA THR A 50 -3.57 6.02 4.11
C THR A 50 -4.09 7.38 4.55
N ALA A 51 -4.42 7.56 5.84
CA ALA A 51 -4.76 8.88 6.39
C ALA A 51 -3.61 9.90 6.30
N LEU A 52 -2.38 9.44 6.12
CA LEU A 52 -1.17 10.26 5.93
C LEU A 52 -0.78 10.42 4.45
N GLY A 53 -1.69 10.10 3.51
CA GLY A 53 -1.36 10.08 2.08
C GLY A 53 -0.30 9.03 1.71
N GLU A 54 -0.15 7.98 2.53
CA GLU A 54 0.92 6.97 2.44
C GLU A 54 2.35 7.51 2.66
N ALA A 55 2.53 8.68 3.26
CA ALA A 55 3.82 9.14 3.75
C ALA A 55 4.23 8.33 5.00
N TYR A 56 4.65 7.09 4.78
CA TYR A 56 4.84 6.07 5.83
C TYR A 56 6.23 5.43 5.83
N THR A 57 7.12 5.80 4.91
CA THR A 57 8.45 5.19 4.73
C THR A 57 9.35 5.32 5.96
N THR A 58 9.13 6.34 6.80
CA THR A 58 9.90 6.58 8.03
C THR A 58 9.20 6.10 9.30
N VAL A 59 8.03 5.48 9.22
CA VAL A 59 7.30 4.99 10.40
C VAL A 59 7.99 3.75 10.95
N GLU A 60 8.17 3.74 12.27
CA GLU A 60 8.82 2.67 13.02
C GLU A 60 7.95 2.18 14.17
N GLY A 61 8.27 0.99 14.69
CA GLY A 61 7.64 0.44 15.88
C GLY A 61 6.26 -0.16 15.67
N SER A 62 5.94 -0.60 14.45
CA SER A 62 4.68 -1.29 14.14
C SER A 62 4.92 -2.41 13.12
N SER A 63 4.20 -3.51 13.26
CA SER A 63 4.20 -4.61 12.29
C SER A 63 3.70 -4.18 10.90
N ASN A 64 2.82 -3.17 10.81
CA ASN A 64 2.37 -2.60 9.54
C ASN A 64 3.51 -2.01 8.67
N SER A 65 4.67 -1.76 9.26
CA SER A 65 5.87 -1.37 8.49
C SER A 65 6.22 -2.37 7.40
N LEU A 66 5.85 -3.66 7.54
CA LEU A 66 6.05 -4.68 6.52
C LEU A 66 5.39 -4.34 5.18
N PHE A 67 4.30 -3.57 5.18
CA PHE A 67 3.65 -3.14 3.95
C PHE A 67 4.31 -1.92 3.29
N TYR A 68 5.16 -1.17 4.00
CA TYR A 68 5.70 0.11 3.52
C TYR A 68 7.23 0.17 3.52
N ASN A 69 7.86 -0.09 4.66
CA ASN A 69 9.30 -0.14 4.84
C ASN A 69 9.64 -1.18 5.91
N PRO A 70 10.09 -2.39 5.54
CA PRO A 70 10.36 -3.46 6.50
C PRO A 70 11.33 -3.07 7.63
N ALA A 71 12.22 -2.08 7.40
CA ALA A 71 13.15 -1.62 8.43
C ALA A 71 12.46 -0.98 9.65
N GLY A 72 11.22 -0.49 9.49
CA GLY A 72 10.43 0.07 10.59
C GLY A 72 10.04 -0.96 11.64
N LEU A 73 10.00 -2.24 11.28
CA LEU A 73 9.76 -3.34 12.21
C LEU A 73 10.89 -3.48 13.25
N ALA A 74 12.14 -3.12 12.90
CA ALA A 74 13.30 -3.29 13.77
C ALA A 74 13.17 -2.59 15.14
N ARG A 75 12.27 -1.60 15.25
CA ARG A 75 12.06 -0.80 16.46
C ARG A 75 10.73 -1.10 17.17
N LEU A 76 10.24 -2.30 16.97
CA LEU A 76 9.07 -2.78 17.71
C LEU A 76 9.44 -2.98 19.19
N ASN A 77 8.74 -2.29 20.08
CA ASN A 77 9.02 -2.35 21.52
C ASN A 77 8.14 -3.38 22.25
N SER A 78 7.01 -3.77 21.67
CA SER A 78 6.12 -4.80 22.24
C SER A 78 6.62 -6.20 21.88
N PHE A 79 6.38 -7.17 22.76
CA PHE A 79 6.69 -8.58 22.49
C PHE A 79 5.95 -9.10 21.25
N VAL A 80 4.69 -8.71 21.12
CA VAL A 80 3.85 -8.99 19.94
C VAL A 80 3.13 -7.71 19.53
N ASP A 81 3.09 -7.44 18.23
CA ASP A 81 2.27 -6.39 17.61
C ASP A 81 1.46 -7.00 16.48
N ILE A 82 0.15 -6.86 16.55
CA ILE A 82 -0.80 -7.42 15.59
C ILE A 82 -1.60 -6.27 14.99
N SER A 83 -1.79 -6.29 13.68
CA SER A 83 -2.70 -5.38 12.99
C SER A 83 -3.58 -6.12 11.99
N LEU A 84 -4.86 -5.74 11.96
CA LEU A 84 -5.86 -6.21 11.00
C LEU A 84 -6.48 -4.99 10.32
N ASN A 85 -6.58 -5.02 9.00
CA ASN A 85 -7.07 -3.93 8.20
C ASN A 85 -8.16 -4.43 7.26
N ARG A 86 -9.25 -3.68 7.17
CA ARG A 86 -10.35 -3.95 6.25
C ARG A 86 -10.74 -2.68 5.51
N MET A 87 -10.99 -2.81 4.23
CA MET A 87 -11.61 -1.77 3.42
C MET A 87 -12.46 -2.38 2.31
N GLU A 88 -13.48 -1.66 1.93
CA GLU A 88 -14.20 -1.79 0.68
C GLU A 88 -13.66 -0.72 -0.26
N TRP A 89 -13.05 -1.16 -1.35
CA TRP A 89 -12.43 -0.28 -2.33
C TRP A 89 -13.40 0.02 -3.46
N ILE A 90 -13.00 0.85 -4.41
CA ILE A 90 -13.80 1.18 -5.60
C ILE A 90 -14.23 -0.10 -6.32
N GLY A 91 -15.48 -0.11 -6.85
CA GLY A 91 -16.05 -1.25 -7.55
C GLY A 91 -16.35 -2.46 -6.66
N ASP A 92 -16.68 -2.22 -5.38
CA ASP A 92 -17.06 -3.23 -4.38
C ASP A 92 -15.97 -4.28 -4.11
N ILE A 93 -14.72 -3.98 -4.47
CA ILE A 93 -13.57 -4.86 -4.23
C ILE A 93 -13.22 -4.85 -2.74
N ASN A 94 -13.25 -6.03 -2.12
CA ASN A 94 -12.98 -6.17 -0.70
C ASN A 94 -11.51 -6.51 -0.43
N TYR A 95 -10.87 -5.74 0.46
CA TYR A 95 -9.52 -5.97 0.95
C TYR A 95 -9.55 -6.34 2.42
N LEU A 96 -8.86 -7.43 2.74
CA LEU A 96 -8.52 -7.83 4.10
C LEU A 96 -7.01 -8.00 4.18
N SER A 97 -6.37 -7.34 5.13
CA SER A 97 -4.93 -7.51 5.32
C SER A 97 -4.57 -7.50 6.80
N GLY A 98 -3.40 -7.99 7.13
CA GLY A 98 -2.92 -7.94 8.50
C GLY A 98 -1.44 -8.26 8.59
N THR A 99 -0.89 -7.94 9.75
CA THR A 99 0.51 -8.15 10.08
C THR A 99 0.64 -8.61 11.52
N VAL A 100 1.69 -9.40 11.76
CA VAL A 100 2.11 -9.77 13.12
C VAL A 100 3.62 -9.56 13.21
N GLY A 101 4.08 -8.86 14.22
CA GLY A 101 5.48 -8.68 14.56
C GLY A 101 5.82 -9.37 15.87
N PHE A 102 6.99 -10.01 15.94
CA PHE A 102 7.48 -10.72 17.13
C PHE A 102 8.85 -10.17 17.52
N ASN A 103 8.91 -9.52 18.67
CA ASN A 103 10.14 -9.03 19.28
C ASN A 103 10.58 -10.01 20.37
N LEU A 104 11.50 -10.92 20.03
CA LEU A 104 12.05 -11.86 20.96
C LEU A 104 13.35 -11.29 21.57
N GLU A 105 13.51 -11.45 22.89
CA GLU A 105 14.68 -10.98 23.64
C GLU A 105 15.05 -9.51 23.34
N ASP A 106 14.06 -8.62 23.39
CA ASP A 106 14.23 -7.16 23.20
C ASP A 106 15.02 -6.79 21.93
N GLY A 107 14.76 -7.49 20.83
CA GLY A 107 15.36 -7.23 19.53
C GLY A 107 16.82 -7.65 19.36
N LYS A 108 17.41 -8.34 20.34
CA LYS A 108 18.81 -8.79 20.30
C LYS A 108 19.17 -9.56 19.03
N TYR A 109 18.27 -10.44 18.58
CA TYR A 109 18.44 -11.22 17.34
C TYR A 109 17.72 -10.61 16.14
N GLY A 110 17.15 -9.41 16.30
CA GLY A 110 16.25 -8.78 15.33
C GLY A 110 14.80 -9.17 15.57
N ILE A 111 13.92 -8.61 14.76
CA ILE A 111 12.47 -8.75 14.87
C ILE A 111 11.94 -9.46 13.64
N MET A 112 11.12 -10.47 13.85
CA MET A 112 10.46 -11.23 12.79
C MET A 112 9.02 -10.75 12.63
N GLY A 113 8.50 -10.86 11.41
CA GLY A 113 7.10 -10.52 11.17
C GLY A 113 6.50 -11.33 10.03
N ILE A 114 5.19 -11.38 10.06
CA ILE A 114 4.36 -12.01 9.03
C ILE A 114 3.39 -10.96 8.51
N SER A 115 3.20 -10.90 7.21
CA SER A 115 2.18 -10.07 6.57
C SER A 115 1.29 -10.93 5.70
N PHE A 116 0.00 -10.60 5.63
CA PHE A 116 -0.91 -11.20 4.66
C PHE A 116 -1.84 -10.13 4.08
N SER A 117 -2.28 -10.34 2.85
CA SER A 117 -3.39 -9.61 2.25
C SER A 117 -4.20 -10.56 1.36
N TYR A 118 -5.51 -10.37 1.38
CA TYR A 118 -6.47 -11.10 0.55
C TYR A 118 -7.41 -10.08 -0.09
N ILE A 119 -7.61 -10.23 -1.39
CA ILE A 119 -8.43 -9.36 -2.20
C ILE A 119 -9.47 -10.20 -2.91
N ASP A 120 -10.74 -9.86 -2.68
CA ASP A 120 -11.90 -10.44 -3.31
C ASP A 120 -12.48 -9.44 -4.30
N TYR A 121 -12.50 -9.81 -5.58
CA TYR A 121 -13.02 -8.96 -6.65
C TYR A 121 -14.53 -9.15 -6.90
N GLY A 122 -15.17 -10.02 -6.11
CA GLY A 122 -16.58 -10.38 -6.28
C GLY A 122 -16.83 -11.43 -7.37
N GLU A 123 -18.09 -11.60 -7.71
CA GLU A 123 -18.55 -12.57 -8.68
C GLU A 123 -18.82 -11.91 -10.03
N PHE A 124 -18.34 -12.54 -11.10
CA PHE A 124 -18.58 -12.09 -12.48
C PHE A 124 -19.39 -13.15 -13.21
N GLN A 125 -20.62 -12.80 -13.62
CA GLN A 125 -21.48 -13.65 -14.44
C GLN A 125 -20.89 -13.80 -15.82
N PHE A 126 -20.82 -15.03 -16.33
CA PHE A 126 -20.43 -15.27 -17.72
C PHE A 126 -21.56 -14.96 -18.66
N THR A 127 -21.22 -14.35 -19.79
CA THR A 127 -22.15 -14.05 -20.89
C THR A 127 -21.57 -14.52 -22.20
N ARG A 128 -22.41 -14.86 -23.15
CA ARG A 128 -22.03 -15.13 -24.55
C ARG A 128 -22.88 -14.33 -25.51
N VAL A 129 -22.38 -14.15 -26.72
CA VAL A 129 -23.17 -13.58 -27.81
C VAL A 129 -24.18 -14.60 -28.27
N ALA A 130 -25.47 -14.36 -28.06
CA ALA A 130 -26.55 -15.26 -28.49
C ALA A 130 -26.70 -15.30 -30.01
N ASN A 131 -26.80 -14.14 -30.63
CA ASN A 131 -26.64 -13.84 -32.06
C ASN A 131 -26.50 -12.31 -32.23
N VAL A 132 -26.18 -11.86 -33.45
CA VAL A 132 -25.96 -10.45 -33.76
C VAL A 132 -27.22 -9.59 -33.47
N ASP A 133 -28.43 -10.16 -33.59
CA ASP A 133 -29.70 -9.44 -33.44
C ASP A 133 -30.21 -9.50 -31.98
N LYS A 134 -29.84 -10.50 -31.20
CA LYS A 134 -30.33 -10.73 -29.83
C LYS A 134 -29.38 -10.22 -28.74
N GLY A 135 -28.15 -9.86 -29.10
CA GLY A 135 -27.14 -9.42 -28.14
C GLY A 135 -26.53 -10.56 -27.32
N TYR A 136 -26.34 -10.31 -26.02
CA TYR A 136 -25.73 -11.27 -25.09
C TYR A 136 -26.80 -12.04 -24.35
N GLU A 137 -26.51 -13.28 -24.01
CA GLU A 137 -27.25 -14.09 -23.06
C GLU A 137 -26.35 -14.58 -21.92
N ASP A 138 -26.90 -14.70 -20.72
CA ASP A 138 -26.19 -15.28 -19.60
C ASP A 138 -26.02 -16.79 -19.80
N ILE A 139 -24.87 -17.29 -19.41
CA ILE A 139 -24.60 -18.74 -19.37
C ILE A 139 -24.41 -19.16 -17.91
N ASP A 140 -24.69 -20.42 -17.61
CA ASP A 140 -24.48 -20.99 -16.29
C ASP A 140 -22.98 -20.94 -15.94
N GLY A 141 -22.69 -20.30 -14.81
CA GLY A 141 -21.35 -20.16 -14.26
C GLY A 141 -20.94 -18.73 -13.97
N PHE A 142 -20.08 -18.59 -12.99
CA PHE A 142 -19.44 -17.32 -12.62
C PHE A 142 -17.97 -17.53 -12.35
N SER A 143 -17.20 -16.49 -12.53
CA SER A 143 -15.83 -16.40 -12.08
C SER A 143 -15.74 -15.62 -10.77
N GLN A 144 -14.92 -16.08 -9.86
CA GLN A 144 -14.59 -15.40 -8.61
C GLN A 144 -13.08 -15.09 -8.58
N PRO A 145 -12.65 -14.01 -9.24
CA PRO A 145 -11.25 -13.60 -9.19
C PRO A 145 -10.85 -13.23 -7.77
N TYR A 146 -9.61 -13.58 -7.43
CA TYR A 146 -9.04 -13.20 -6.14
C TYR A 146 -7.53 -12.99 -6.27
N SER A 147 -6.98 -12.27 -5.30
CA SER A 147 -5.53 -12.15 -5.16
C SER A 147 -5.14 -12.30 -3.70
N PHE A 148 -3.95 -12.80 -3.46
CA PHE A 148 -3.41 -12.79 -2.11
C PHE A 148 -1.90 -12.61 -2.09
N SER A 149 -1.41 -12.20 -0.92
CA SER A 149 0.01 -12.12 -0.61
C SER A 149 0.24 -12.66 0.79
N LEU A 150 1.30 -13.45 0.96
CA LEU A 150 1.78 -13.93 2.26
C LEU A 150 3.27 -13.68 2.35
N GLY A 151 3.71 -12.90 3.35
CA GLY A 151 5.09 -12.46 3.50
C GLY A 151 5.69 -12.82 4.84
N LEU A 152 6.99 -13.09 4.82
CA LEU A 152 7.85 -13.28 5.99
C LEU A 152 8.89 -12.17 5.99
N GLY A 153 8.90 -11.36 7.04
CA GLY A 153 9.81 -10.23 7.22
C GLY A 153 10.80 -10.44 8.36
N TYR A 154 11.92 -9.78 8.21
CA TYR A 154 12.94 -9.70 9.25
C TYR A 154 13.55 -8.32 9.24
N ALA A 155 13.75 -7.75 10.43
CA ALA A 155 14.40 -6.46 10.58
C ALA A 155 15.31 -6.42 11.80
N LYS A 156 16.34 -5.59 11.72
CA LYS A 156 17.32 -5.45 12.81
C LYS A 156 17.85 -4.02 12.89
N GLU A 157 18.00 -3.56 14.13
CA GLU A 157 18.82 -2.40 14.43
C GLU A 157 20.30 -2.80 14.36
N LEU A 158 21.04 -2.17 13.45
CA LEU A 158 22.48 -2.33 13.34
C LEU A 158 23.23 -1.38 14.28
N SER A 159 22.60 -0.28 14.62
CA SER A 159 23.03 0.70 15.62
C SER A 159 21.84 1.53 16.08
N ASP A 160 21.99 2.31 17.15
CA ASP A 160 20.97 3.22 17.65
C ASP A 160 20.37 4.17 16.58
N LYS A 161 21.13 4.39 15.51
CA LYS A 161 20.75 5.29 14.42
C LYS A 161 20.33 4.60 13.15
N PHE A 162 20.70 3.34 12.93
CA PHE A 162 20.51 2.69 11.65
C PHE A 162 19.86 1.32 11.79
N SER A 163 18.76 1.14 11.05
CA SER A 163 18.00 -0.10 10.97
C SER A 163 17.87 -0.55 9.53
N VAL A 164 17.83 -1.86 9.33
CA VAL A 164 17.59 -2.50 8.04
C VAL A 164 16.49 -3.53 8.18
N GLY A 165 15.78 -3.79 7.11
CA GLY A 165 14.77 -4.83 7.06
C GLY A 165 14.55 -5.36 5.67
N GLY A 166 14.02 -6.55 5.59
CA GLY A 166 13.62 -7.19 4.34
C GLY A 166 12.43 -8.10 4.55
N GLN A 167 11.73 -8.37 3.47
CA GLN A 167 10.61 -9.30 3.43
C GLN A 167 10.68 -10.11 2.15
N VAL A 168 10.40 -11.39 2.24
CA VAL A 168 10.06 -12.25 1.10
C VAL A 168 8.57 -12.54 1.17
N LYS A 169 7.87 -12.38 0.05
CA LYS A 169 6.43 -12.64 -0.02
C LYS A 169 6.07 -13.46 -1.25
N TYR A 170 5.20 -14.43 -1.06
CA TYR A 170 4.55 -15.12 -2.16
C TYR A 170 3.28 -14.37 -2.51
N VAL A 171 3.16 -14.01 -3.78
CA VAL A 171 2.05 -13.23 -4.30
C VAL A 171 1.36 -14.03 -5.38
N LYS A 172 0.03 -14.17 -5.32
CA LYS A 172 -0.77 -14.88 -6.32
C LYS A 172 -1.94 -14.00 -6.77
N GLN A 173 -2.19 -14.02 -8.07
CA GLN A 173 -3.39 -13.44 -8.67
C GLN A 173 -4.09 -14.50 -9.50
N HIS A 174 -5.38 -14.69 -9.25
CA HIS A 174 -6.29 -15.55 -10.00
C HIS A 174 -7.34 -14.64 -10.66
N LEU A 175 -7.26 -14.54 -11.99
CA LEU A 175 -8.17 -13.69 -12.79
C LEU A 175 -9.47 -14.42 -13.18
N GLY A 176 -9.59 -15.69 -12.79
CA GLY A 176 -10.70 -16.55 -13.14
C GLY A 176 -10.36 -17.54 -14.23
N ASP A 177 -11.36 -18.30 -14.62
CA ASP A 177 -11.29 -19.29 -15.67
C ASP A 177 -11.93 -18.73 -16.95
N SER A 178 -11.33 -19.02 -18.09
CA SER A 178 -11.90 -18.67 -19.39
C SER A 178 -12.56 -19.88 -20.03
N TYR A 179 -13.83 -19.75 -20.32
CA TYR A 179 -14.65 -20.76 -21.00
C TYR A 179 -14.73 -20.40 -22.47
N LEU A 180 -13.80 -20.93 -23.29
CA LEU A 180 -13.81 -20.71 -24.73
C LEU A 180 -14.76 -21.70 -25.37
N PRO A 181 -15.87 -21.26 -25.97
CA PRO A 181 -16.72 -22.15 -26.75
C PRO A 181 -15.95 -22.66 -27.98
N VAL A 182 -16.10 -23.93 -28.26
CA VAL A 182 -15.55 -24.60 -29.45
C VAL A 182 -16.67 -24.85 -30.43
N GLU A 183 -16.42 -24.55 -31.69
CA GLU A 183 -17.34 -24.86 -32.74
C GLU A 183 -17.38 -26.40 -32.98
N VAL A 184 -18.57 -26.97 -32.86
CA VAL A 184 -18.80 -28.41 -33.02
C VAL A 184 -19.32 -28.67 -34.40
N PHE A 185 -18.71 -29.66 -35.09
CA PHE A 185 -19.06 -30.05 -36.43
C PHE A 185 -19.73 -31.44 -36.45
N ASP A 186 -20.72 -31.62 -37.29
CA ASP A 186 -21.30 -32.94 -37.57
C ASP A 186 -20.35 -33.84 -38.37
N THR A 187 -20.72 -35.09 -38.56
CA THR A 187 -19.94 -36.05 -39.38
C THR A 187 -19.83 -35.67 -40.84
N SER A 188 -20.62 -34.71 -41.30
CA SER A 188 -20.62 -34.17 -42.66
C SER A 188 -19.79 -32.88 -42.79
N GLY A 189 -19.22 -32.40 -41.65
CA GLY A 189 -18.40 -31.19 -41.60
C GLY A 189 -19.20 -29.89 -41.52
N ASN A 190 -20.50 -29.93 -41.18
CA ASN A 190 -21.30 -28.74 -40.98
C ASN A 190 -21.25 -28.34 -39.49
N SER A 191 -21.15 -27.04 -39.20
CA SER A 191 -21.23 -26.54 -37.84
C SER A 191 -22.60 -26.84 -37.24
N THR A 192 -22.62 -27.51 -36.09
CA THR A 192 -23.81 -27.80 -35.31
C THR A 192 -24.05 -26.81 -34.18
N GLY A 193 -23.08 -25.92 -33.96
CA GLY A 193 -23.16 -24.90 -32.90
C GLY A 193 -21.84 -24.78 -32.15
N TRP A 194 -21.91 -24.10 -31.02
CA TRP A 194 -20.78 -23.87 -30.13
C TRP A 194 -21.06 -24.54 -28.78
N GLU A 195 -20.13 -25.32 -28.30
CA GLU A 195 -20.22 -25.99 -26.99
C GLU A 195 -19.04 -25.57 -26.12
N ILE A 196 -19.30 -25.43 -24.82
CA ILE A 196 -18.23 -25.26 -23.84
C ILE A 196 -17.75 -26.64 -23.44
N SER A 197 -16.52 -26.96 -23.80
CA SER A 197 -15.89 -28.21 -23.38
C SER A 197 -15.03 -27.95 -22.14
N GLU A 198 -15.11 -28.81 -21.15
CA GLU A 198 -14.25 -28.77 -19.96
C GLU A 198 -12.75 -28.83 -20.31
N ASP A 199 -12.41 -29.48 -21.42
CA ASP A 199 -11.02 -29.57 -21.93
C ASP A 199 -10.46 -28.22 -22.43
N ASN A 200 -11.33 -27.22 -22.64
CA ASN A 200 -10.97 -25.89 -23.13
C ASN A 200 -11.07 -24.80 -22.06
N ILE A 201 -11.25 -25.19 -20.81
CA ILE A 201 -11.18 -24.24 -19.69
C ILE A 201 -9.72 -23.86 -19.45
N LYS A 202 -9.41 -22.59 -19.57
CA LYS A 202 -8.09 -22.05 -19.26
C LYS A 202 -8.12 -21.28 -17.97
N ASN A 203 -7.33 -21.72 -17.00
CA ASN A 203 -7.15 -21.06 -15.72
C ASN A 203 -6.09 -19.97 -15.81
N TYR A 204 -6.47 -18.72 -15.48
CA TYR A 204 -5.58 -17.58 -15.46
C TYR A 204 -5.11 -17.27 -14.04
N ALA A 205 -4.27 -18.13 -13.50
CA ALA A 205 -3.67 -17.97 -12.19
C ALA A 205 -2.14 -17.91 -12.30
N LEU A 206 -1.53 -16.88 -11.72
CA LEU A 206 -0.08 -16.76 -11.60
C LEU A 206 0.33 -16.49 -10.16
N GLY A 207 1.49 -17.03 -9.78
CA GLY A 207 2.12 -16.77 -8.50
C GLY A 207 3.61 -16.54 -8.64
N VAL A 208 4.17 -15.68 -7.79
CA VAL A 208 5.58 -15.29 -7.82
C VAL A 208 6.10 -14.97 -6.42
N LEU A 209 7.40 -15.16 -6.22
CA LEU A 209 8.09 -14.63 -5.07
C LEU A 209 8.54 -13.19 -5.35
N ALA A 210 8.19 -12.29 -4.44
CA ALA A 210 8.60 -10.90 -4.46
C ALA A 210 9.37 -10.54 -3.19
N PHE A 211 10.24 -9.55 -3.30
CA PHE A 211 11.13 -9.11 -2.24
C PHE A 211 10.95 -7.63 -1.98
N ASP A 212 10.95 -7.28 -0.69
CA ASP A 212 10.92 -5.90 -0.22
C ASP A 212 12.16 -5.66 0.66
N PHE A 213 12.74 -4.48 0.55
CA PHE A 213 13.90 -4.05 1.32
C PHE A 213 13.68 -2.65 1.86
N GLY A 214 14.25 -2.38 3.02
CA GLY A 214 14.17 -1.06 3.59
C GLY A 214 15.30 -0.71 4.53
N THR A 215 15.48 0.59 4.72
CA THR A 215 16.42 1.17 5.68
C THR A 215 15.79 2.35 6.40
N LEU A 216 16.22 2.57 7.64
CA LEU A 216 15.89 3.76 8.42
C LEU A 216 17.17 4.32 9.04
N TYR A 217 17.30 5.64 9.00
CA TYR A 217 18.44 6.36 9.55
C TYR A 217 17.98 7.55 10.40
N LYS A 218 18.26 7.49 11.72
CA LYS A 218 18.09 8.60 12.67
C LYS A 218 19.32 9.47 12.64
N THR A 219 19.20 10.72 12.24
CA THR A 219 20.35 11.64 12.08
C THR A 219 21.03 11.97 13.40
N GLY A 220 20.29 11.87 14.52
CA GLY A 220 20.70 12.34 15.84
C GLY A 220 20.43 13.84 16.06
N TYR A 221 19.87 14.54 15.06
CA TYR A 221 19.35 15.87 15.24
C TYR A 221 17.86 15.80 15.54
N LYS A 222 17.49 15.99 16.81
CA LYS A 222 16.10 15.83 17.27
C LYS A 222 15.56 14.47 16.82
N SER A 223 14.30 14.41 16.38
CA SER A 223 13.65 13.21 15.83
C SER A 223 13.81 13.05 14.31
N LEU A 224 14.67 13.84 13.66
CA LEU A 224 14.83 13.80 12.20
C LEU A 224 15.29 12.43 11.73
N THR A 225 14.45 11.79 10.93
CA THR A 225 14.65 10.42 10.42
C THR A 225 14.53 10.41 8.91
N PHE A 226 15.41 9.66 8.25
CA PHE A 226 15.34 9.31 6.84
C PHE A 226 14.98 7.84 6.68
N GLY A 227 14.20 7.53 5.65
CA GLY A 227 13.85 6.16 5.29
C GLY A 227 13.98 5.95 3.78
N MET A 228 14.34 4.73 3.40
CA MET A 228 14.32 4.29 2.00
C MET A 228 13.71 2.90 1.94
N SER A 229 12.90 2.64 0.91
CA SER A 229 12.35 1.31 0.66
C SER A 229 12.25 1.00 -0.83
N VAL A 230 12.42 -0.28 -1.16
CA VAL A 230 12.13 -0.86 -2.47
C VAL A 230 11.13 -1.99 -2.22
N ARG A 231 9.99 -1.97 -2.88
CA ARG A 231 8.96 -2.99 -2.72
C ARG A 231 8.60 -3.64 -4.05
N ASN A 232 8.10 -4.88 -3.94
CA ASN A 232 7.61 -5.66 -5.08
C ASN A 232 8.70 -5.97 -6.13
N PHE A 233 9.94 -6.16 -5.71
CA PHE A 233 11.00 -6.64 -6.60
C PHE A 233 10.78 -8.13 -6.90
N ALA A 234 10.56 -8.48 -8.15
CA ALA A 234 10.28 -9.86 -8.58
C ALA A 234 10.76 -10.09 -10.01
N GLN A 235 10.79 -11.35 -10.41
CA GLN A 235 11.00 -11.72 -11.80
C GLN A 235 9.80 -11.35 -12.67
N GLU A 236 10.03 -11.26 -13.97
CA GLU A 236 8.98 -11.06 -14.98
C GLU A 236 8.05 -12.28 -15.04
N LEU A 237 6.77 -12.01 -15.29
CA LEU A 237 5.71 -12.99 -15.41
C LEU A 237 5.05 -12.92 -16.79
N THR A 238 4.44 -14.02 -17.21
CA THR A 238 3.71 -14.10 -18.49
C THR A 238 2.43 -14.90 -18.30
N TYR A 239 1.27 -14.36 -18.68
CA TYR A 239 0.02 -15.12 -18.75
C TYR A 239 -0.08 -15.91 -20.04
N GLU A 240 0.17 -15.27 -21.16
CA GLU A 240 0.06 -15.84 -22.50
C GLU A 240 1.38 -15.74 -23.26
N LYS A 241 1.63 -14.58 -23.86
CA LYS A 241 2.79 -14.31 -24.72
C LYS A 241 3.60 -13.12 -24.24
N GLU A 242 2.91 -12.08 -23.75
CA GLU A 242 3.55 -10.85 -23.34
C GLU A 242 3.97 -10.93 -21.87
N GLY A 243 5.23 -10.58 -21.62
CA GLY A 243 5.78 -10.48 -20.28
C GLY A 243 5.36 -9.17 -19.59
N PHE A 244 5.15 -9.24 -18.31
CA PHE A 244 4.91 -8.07 -17.46
C PHE A 244 5.62 -8.21 -16.10
N GLN A 245 5.77 -7.11 -15.42
CA GLN A 245 6.45 -7.07 -14.14
C GLN A 245 5.49 -6.66 -13.02
N LEU A 246 5.89 -6.93 -11.75
CA LEU A 246 5.18 -6.44 -10.59
C LEU A 246 5.33 -4.91 -10.47
N PRO A 247 4.39 -4.24 -9.76
CA PRO A 247 4.43 -2.80 -9.55
C PRO A 247 5.51 -2.45 -8.53
N LEU A 248 6.77 -2.53 -8.95
CA LEU A 248 7.92 -2.12 -8.15
C LEU A 248 7.79 -0.63 -7.82
N VAL A 249 8.04 -0.30 -6.57
CA VAL A 249 8.08 1.08 -6.11
C VAL A 249 9.33 1.31 -5.26
N PHE A 250 10.05 2.37 -5.57
CA PHE A 250 11.12 2.94 -4.75
C PHE A 250 10.58 4.16 -4.01
N ARG A 251 10.84 4.26 -2.71
CA ARG A 251 10.44 5.41 -1.90
C ARG A 251 11.61 5.93 -1.07
N ILE A 252 11.67 7.24 -0.93
CA ILE A 252 12.53 7.95 0.02
C ILE A 252 11.63 8.81 0.88
N GLY A 253 11.78 8.71 2.18
CA GLY A 253 11.01 9.48 3.15
C GLY A 253 11.88 10.24 4.14
N ILE A 254 11.33 11.35 4.63
CA ILE A 254 11.87 12.13 5.71
C ILE A 254 10.77 12.44 6.71
N SER A 255 11.07 12.40 8.01
CA SER A 255 10.12 12.78 9.05
C SER A 255 10.78 13.48 10.23
N MET A 256 9.96 14.26 10.94
CA MET A 256 10.39 14.97 12.15
C MET A 256 9.20 15.26 13.06
N ASP A 257 9.40 15.17 14.37
CA ASP A 257 8.45 15.67 15.37
C ASP A 257 8.71 17.16 15.59
N LEU A 258 7.76 18.00 15.23
CA LEU A 258 7.90 19.45 15.40
C LEU A 258 7.78 19.89 16.86
N MET A 259 7.22 19.03 17.75
CA MET A 259 7.19 19.31 19.18
C MET A 259 8.57 19.24 19.85
N ASP A 260 9.56 18.65 19.21
CA ASP A 260 10.97 18.67 19.64
C ASP A 260 11.54 20.08 19.87
N PHE A 261 10.93 21.10 19.30
CA PHE A 261 11.32 22.51 19.49
C PHE A 261 10.58 23.19 20.65
N TYR A 262 9.61 22.51 21.28
CA TYR A 262 8.76 23.02 22.33
C TYR A 262 8.83 22.13 23.57
N GLU A 263 9.86 22.33 24.40
CA GLU A 263 10.18 21.52 25.58
C GLU A 263 8.98 21.31 26.54
N GLU A 264 8.12 22.32 26.69
CA GLU A 264 6.99 22.29 27.62
C GLU A 264 5.81 21.44 27.16
N LEU A 265 5.74 21.14 25.82
CA LEU A 265 4.60 20.45 25.23
C LEU A 265 4.92 19.02 24.79
N LYS A 266 6.18 18.67 24.60
CA LYS A 266 6.62 17.40 23.99
C LYS A 266 6.18 16.14 24.74
N ASP A 267 5.91 16.24 26.04
CA ASP A 267 5.54 15.06 26.84
C ASP A 267 4.12 14.56 26.53
N ASN A 268 3.20 15.50 26.23
CA ASN A 268 1.80 15.19 25.98
C ASN A 268 1.39 15.38 24.52
N HIS A 269 2.22 16.03 23.71
CA HIS A 269 1.91 16.40 22.34
C HIS A 269 3.02 15.95 21.42
N LYS A 270 2.66 15.28 20.32
CA LYS A 270 3.56 15.00 19.19
C LYS A 270 2.92 15.54 17.92
N PHE A 271 3.71 16.17 17.08
CA PHE A 271 3.27 16.64 15.77
C PHE A 271 4.28 16.18 14.72
N MET A 272 4.03 14.99 14.20
CA MET A 272 4.88 14.37 13.19
C MET A 272 4.54 14.91 11.80
N LEU A 273 5.53 15.48 11.14
CA LEU A 273 5.48 15.81 9.71
C LEU A 273 6.30 14.78 8.94
N ARG A 274 5.73 14.24 7.85
CA ARG A 274 6.35 13.25 6.98
C ARG A 274 6.25 13.68 5.54
N ILE A 275 7.29 13.44 4.78
CA ILE A 275 7.31 13.70 3.33
C ILE A 275 7.98 12.51 2.68
N ASP A 276 7.27 11.86 1.77
CA ASP A 276 7.75 10.74 0.97
C ASP A 276 7.75 11.11 -0.51
N ALA A 277 8.85 10.84 -1.19
CA ALA A 277 8.92 10.85 -2.65
C ALA A 277 8.88 9.41 -3.15
N ALA A 278 7.98 9.11 -4.07
CA ALA A 278 7.78 7.79 -4.64
C ALA A 278 8.10 7.77 -6.13
N HIS A 279 8.80 6.73 -6.55
CA HIS A 279 9.09 6.41 -7.95
C HIS A 279 8.53 5.02 -8.29
N PRO A 280 7.24 4.92 -8.63
CA PRO A 280 6.63 3.67 -9.06
C PRO A 280 7.01 3.36 -10.51
N ARG A 281 7.08 2.05 -10.84
CA ARG A 281 7.32 1.60 -12.22
C ARG A 281 6.15 1.91 -13.14
N SER A 282 4.92 1.83 -12.62
CA SER A 282 3.68 1.85 -13.40
C SER A 282 3.02 3.23 -13.53
N HIS A 283 3.48 4.21 -12.76
CA HIS A 283 2.89 5.55 -12.71
C HIS A 283 3.99 6.62 -12.67
N PRO A 284 3.68 7.89 -12.97
CA PRO A 284 4.59 9.00 -12.73
C PRO A 284 5.00 9.10 -11.26
N GLU A 285 6.12 9.77 -11.01
CA GLU A 285 6.61 10.09 -9.68
C GLU A 285 5.63 11.00 -8.95
N TYR A 286 5.49 10.79 -7.63
CA TYR A 286 4.63 11.61 -6.80
C TYR A 286 5.26 11.88 -5.43
N ILE A 287 4.76 12.93 -4.78
CA ILE A 287 5.15 13.30 -3.43
C ILE A 287 3.93 13.18 -2.53
N ALA A 288 4.11 12.53 -1.39
CA ALA A 288 3.13 12.43 -0.33
C ALA A 288 3.60 13.22 0.90
N VAL A 289 2.70 14.01 1.46
CA VAL A 289 2.94 14.76 2.70
C VAL A 289 1.90 14.33 3.72
N GLY A 290 2.36 13.88 4.90
CA GLY A 290 1.51 13.44 5.99
C GLY A 290 1.78 14.22 7.27
N ALA A 291 0.73 14.69 7.92
CA ALA A 291 0.77 15.33 9.24
C ALA A 291 -0.02 14.49 10.23
N GLU A 292 0.59 14.17 11.38
CA GLU A 292 -0.02 13.39 12.45
C GLU A 292 0.16 14.12 13.78
N TYR A 293 -0.96 14.54 14.37
CA TYR A 293 -0.98 15.09 15.72
C TYR A 293 -1.44 14.03 16.70
N ILE A 294 -0.62 13.78 17.73
CA ILE A 294 -0.90 12.79 18.78
C ILE A 294 -0.99 13.50 20.13
N PHE A 295 -2.11 13.31 20.79
CA PHE A 295 -2.37 13.85 22.13
C PHE A 295 -2.33 12.75 23.19
N MET A 296 -1.53 12.94 24.23
CA MET A 296 -1.34 12.02 25.37
C MET A 296 -0.99 10.58 24.96
N ASN A 297 -0.41 10.36 23.79
CA ASN A 297 -0.19 9.05 23.17
C ASN A 297 -1.49 8.20 23.04
N MET A 298 -2.66 8.82 23.10
CA MET A 298 -3.96 8.15 23.06
C MET A 298 -4.78 8.50 21.84
N VAL A 299 -4.89 9.78 21.51
CA VAL A 299 -5.73 10.26 20.39
C VAL A 299 -4.84 10.80 19.30
N SER A 300 -5.10 10.40 18.06
CA SER A 300 -4.36 10.84 16.89
C SER A 300 -5.30 11.45 15.86
N LEU A 301 -4.93 12.60 15.31
CA LEU A 301 -5.57 13.20 14.15
C LEU A 301 -4.56 13.22 12.99
N ARG A 302 -5.01 12.90 11.80
CA ARG A 302 -4.14 12.74 10.64
C ARG A 302 -4.72 13.41 9.41
N ALA A 303 -3.83 13.99 8.62
CA ALA A 303 -4.14 14.52 7.30
C ALA A 303 -2.99 14.20 6.36
N GLY A 304 -3.32 13.87 5.12
CA GLY A 304 -2.39 13.57 4.05
C GLY A 304 -2.71 14.33 2.79
N TYR A 305 -1.69 14.63 2.01
CA TYR A 305 -1.81 15.23 0.68
C TYR A 305 -0.84 14.54 -0.27
N VAL A 306 -1.33 14.17 -1.45
CA VAL A 306 -0.55 13.47 -2.48
C VAL A 306 -0.60 14.28 -3.76
N THR A 307 0.57 14.54 -4.34
CA THR A 307 0.68 15.26 -5.62
C THR A 307 0.88 14.27 -6.76
N GLY A 308 0.47 14.63 -7.97
CA GLY A 308 0.79 13.85 -9.17
C GLY A 308 0.03 12.52 -9.31
N GLN A 309 -1.08 12.37 -8.59
CA GLN A 309 -2.05 11.30 -8.77
C GLN A 309 -3.37 11.86 -9.30
N ASP A 310 -4.01 11.13 -10.22
CA ASP A 310 -5.29 11.54 -10.82
C ASP A 310 -6.51 11.05 -9.99
N LEU A 311 -6.31 10.21 -8.96
CA LEU A 311 -7.40 9.55 -8.26
C LEU A 311 -7.89 10.31 -7.02
N TYR A 312 -6.98 10.84 -6.22
CA TYR A 312 -7.25 11.60 -5.00
C TYR A 312 -6.04 12.46 -4.61
N ASP A 313 -6.28 13.60 -3.98
CA ASP A 313 -5.22 14.50 -3.49
C ASP A 313 -5.15 14.50 -1.97
N PHE A 314 -6.29 14.45 -1.29
CA PHE A 314 -6.40 14.62 0.15
C PHE A 314 -6.85 13.35 0.84
N THR A 315 -6.33 13.13 2.03
CA THR A 315 -6.76 12.05 2.93
C THR A 315 -6.85 12.56 4.35
N ALA A 316 -7.74 11.98 5.16
CA ALA A 316 -7.88 12.33 6.56
C ALA A 316 -8.16 11.09 7.40
N GLY A 317 -7.89 11.17 8.69
CA GLY A 317 -8.19 10.07 9.59
C GLY A 317 -7.96 10.40 11.05
N PHE A 318 -8.37 9.48 11.90
CA PHE A 318 -8.14 9.56 13.33
C PHE A 318 -7.75 8.19 13.89
N GLY A 319 -7.19 8.20 15.09
CA GLY A 319 -6.85 6.97 15.81
C GLY A 319 -7.04 7.14 17.30
N ILE A 320 -7.36 6.04 17.96
CA ILE A 320 -7.45 5.94 19.42
C ILE A 320 -6.60 4.74 19.85
N LYS A 321 -5.72 4.97 20.81
CA LYS A 321 -4.83 3.94 21.35
C LYS A 321 -4.96 3.90 22.88
N GLN A 322 -5.32 2.74 23.45
CA GLN A 322 -5.43 2.56 24.88
C GLN A 322 -5.30 1.08 25.27
N PHE A 323 -4.62 0.78 26.36
CA PHE A 323 -4.45 -0.57 26.91
C PHE A 323 -3.89 -1.59 25.90
N GLY A 324 -2.97 -1.15 25.04
CA GLY A 324 -2.41 -2.01 23.97
C GLY A 324 -3.28 -2.12 22.72
N PHE A 325 -4.56 -1.72 22.78
CA PHE A 325 -5.44 -1.67 21.60
C PHE A 325 -5.29 -0.36 20.84
N GLU A 326 -5.35 -0.43 19.53
CA GLU A 326 -5.35 0.73 18.65
C GLU A 326 -6.45 0.56 17.59
N LEU A 327 -7.31 1.59 17.46
CA LEU A 327 -8.32 1.69 16.41
C LEU A 327 -7.96 2.87 15.53
N ASN A 328 -7.84 2.65 14.23
CA ASN A 328 -7.59 3.69 13.26
C ASN A 328 -8.68 3.70 12.18
N TYR A 329 -9.06 4.89 11.77
CA TYR A 329 -9.98 5.12 10.67
C TYR A 329 -9.36 6.10 9.68
N ALA A 330 -9.56 5.85 8.38
CA ALA A 330 -9.17 6.75 7.31
C ALA A 330 -10.29 6.94 6.29
N TYR A 331 -10.35 8.15 5.79
CA TYR A 331 -11.24 8.61 4.74
C TYR A 331 -10.41 9.12 3.56
N THR A 332 -10.72 8.62 2.37
CA THR A 332 -10.08 9.03 1.12
C THR A 332 -11.17 9.37 0.12
N PRO A 333 -11.42 10.67 -0.16
CA PRO A 333 -12.33 11.07 -1.22
C PRO A 333 -11.68 10.83 -2.59
N TYR A 334 -12.33 10.03 -3.44
CA TYR A 334 -11.91 9.82 -4.81
C TYR A 334 -12.65 10.78 -5.73
N ILE A 335 -11.96 11.32 -6.74
CA ILE A 335 -12.51 12.38 -7.60
C ILE A 335 -13.65 11.85 -8.48
N GLU A 336 -13.52 10.63 -9.02
CA GLU A 336 -14.46 10.06 -9.97
C GLU A 336 -15.18 8.79 -9.47
N PHE A 337 -14.83 8.31 -8.26
CA PHE A 337 -15.37 7.09 -7.68
C PHE A 337 -16.00 7.36 -6.31
N SER A 338 -16.60 6.33 -5.74
CA SER A 338 -17.08 6.39 -4.35
C SER A 338 -15.93 6.60 -3.38
N ASP A 339 -16.19 7.33 -2.31
CA ASP A 339 -15.24 7.54 -1.23
C ASP A 339 -14.85 6.21 -0.57
N VAL A 340 -13.58 6.08 -0.20
CA VAL A 340 -13.07 4.85 0.42
C VAL A 340 -12.83 5.05 1.90
N HIS A 341 -13.43 4.17 2.69
CA HIS A 341 -13.30 4.10 4.14
C HIS A 341 -12.43 2.91 4.54
N ARG A 342 -11.46 3.17 5.44
CA ARG A 342 -10.56 2.12 5.95
C ARG A 342 -10.64 2.04 7.45
N LEU A 343 -10.64 0.82 7.94
CA LEU A 343 -10.63 0.51 9.36
C LEU A 343 -9.45 -0.40 9.68
N SER A 344 -8.66 -0.03 10.69
CA SER A 344 -7.56 -0.85 11.19
C SER A 344 -7.68 -1.05 12.68
N LEU A 345 -7.50 -2.29 13.12
CA LEU A 345 -7.45 -2.70 14.50
C LEU A 345 -6.03 -3.17 14.80
N GLY A 346 -5.43 -2.63 15.85
CA GLY A 346 -4.10 -3.00 16.33
C GLY A 346 -4.16 -3.51 17.77
N PHE A 347 -3.23 -4.40 18.09
CA PHE A 347 -2.98 -4.86 19.45
C PHE A 347 -1.49 -5.06 19.66
N ALA A 348 -0.95 -4.46 20.74
CA ALA A 348 0.46 -4.56 21.10
C ALA A 348 0.59 -4.98 22.58
N LEU A 349 1.38 -6.06 22.83
CA LEU A 349 1.62 -6.65 24.15
C LEU A 349 3.10 -6.63 24.51
#